data_af966519acebfe3d6a7b0eb76ed23ca0
#
_entry.id   af966519acebfe3d6a7b0eb76ed23ca0
#
_cell.length_a   1.000
_cell.length_b   1.000
_cell.length_c   1.000
_cell.angle_alpha   90.00
_cell.angle_beta   90.00
_cell.angle_gamma   90.00
#
_symmetry.space_group_name_H-M   'P 1'
#
loop_
_entity.id
_entity.type
_entity.pdbx_description
1 polymer ?
#
loop_
_entity_poly.entity_id
_entity_poly.type
_entity_poly.pdbx_seq_one_letter_code
_entity_poly.pdbx_strand_id
1 'polypeptide(L)'
;MTLTLHLHPLASFCHKVLIALYENDIAFEASLVDFSNPGSAAAHIERWPVGKIPVLHDSRDNRIVAETSIIIEYLQQHYPGKLPLIPNDPTLQLDTRLWDRFFDLYVSVPMQKIVGDRIRPEGTADPHGVAEAHATLDVAYDMVEGQLHNGPWITGQTFSMADCSALPALFFATIVHPPGDDRPQLGAYLERLLARPSVQRVLREAQPYFKFFPYRDAMPARYLDLSA
;
A
#
# COMPACT_ATOMS: atom_id res chain seq x y z
N MET A 1 1.75 27.29 0.05
CA MET A 1 0.76 26.30 -0.45
C MET A 1 1.31 24.96 -0.07
N THR A 2 0.62 24.24 0.80
CA THR A 2 1.17 23.03 1.43
C THR A 2 0.20 21.88 1.24
N LEU A 3 0.72 20.74 0.76
CA LEU A 3 0.03 19.47 0.83
C LEU A 3 0.29 18.86 2.21
N THR A 4 -0.75 18.42 2.91
CA THR A 4 -0.62 17.69 4.18
C THR A 4 -1.20 16.29 3.99
N LEU A 5 -0.40 15.25 4.24
CA LEU A 5 -0.85 13.87 4.22
C LEU A 5 -1.11 13.39 5.64
N HIS A 6 -2.38 13.13 5.97
CA HIS A 6 -2.79 12.54 7.24
C HIS A 6 -2.61 11.02 7.13
N LEU A 7 -1.68 10.47 7.89
CA LEU A 7 -1.20 9.10 7.71
C LEU A 7 -0.77 8.44 9.03
N HIS A 8 -0.56 7.13 8.98
CA HIS A 8 0.25 6.40 9.96
C HIS A 8 1.29 5.55 9.23
N PRO A 9 2.59 5.58 9.63
CA PRO A 9 3.67 4.90 8.89
C PRO A 9 3.53 3.37 8.78
N LEU A 10 2.80 2.71 9.68
CA LEU A 10 2.54 1.27 9.59
C LEU A 10 1.39 0.91 8.62
N ALA A 11 0.57 1.87 8.22
CA ALA A 11 -0.62 1.58 7.43
C ALA A 11 -0.26 1.33 5.95
N SER A 12 -0.55 0.13 5.45
CA SER A 12 -0.23 -0.31 4.08
C SER A 12 -0.73 0.67 3.01
N PHE A 13 -1.96 1.16 3.13
CA PHE A 13 -2.51 2.13 2.19
C PHE A 13 -1.81 3.50 2.24
N CYS A 14 -1.20 3.88 3.37
CA CYS A 14 -0.36 5.08 3.43
C CYS A 14 0.93 4.90 2.62
N HIS A 15 1.52 3.70 2.64
CA HIS A 15 2.72 3.39 1.84
C HIS A 15 2.48 3.63 0.35
N LYS A 16 1.33 3.22 -0.20
CA LYS A 16 0.95 3.42 -1.60
C LYS A 16 1.06 4.89 -2.02
N VAL A 17 0.49 5.80 -1.23
CA VAL A 17 0.53 7.23 -1.51
C VAL A 17 1.92 7.83 -1.27
N LEU A 18 2.62 7.39 -0.21
CA LEU A 18 3.99 7.83 0.06
C LEU A 18 4.94 7.48 -1.08
N ILE A 19 4.84 6.26 -1.65
CA ILE A 19 5.64 5.85 -2.81
C ILE A 19 5.38 6.81 -3.97
N ALA A 20 4.12 7.10 -4.30
CA ALA A 20 3.76 8.00 -5.38
C ALA A 20 4.33 9.41 -5.19
N LEU A 21 4.28 9.94 -3.96
CA LEU A 21 4.85 11.25 -3.60
C LEU A 21 6.39 11.25 -3.76
N TYR A 22 7.06 10.20 -3.27
CA TYR A 22 8.53 10.10 -3.34
C TYR A 22 9.04 9.81 -4.75
N GLU A 23 8.33 9.02 -5.57
CA GLU A 23 8.68 8.80 -6.98
C GLU A 23 8.67 10.09 -7.79
N ASN A 24 7.83 11.04 -7.41
CA ASN A 24 7.65 12.30 -8.11
C ASN A 24 8.26 13.52 -7.40
N ASP A 25 9.01 13.32 -6.32
CA ASP A 25 9.62 14.37 -5.51
C ASP A 25 8.61 15.47 -5.09
N ILE A 26 7.34 15.09 -4.87
CA ILE A 26 6.29 16.00 -4.45
C ILE A 26 6.45 16.33 -2.97
N ALA A 27 6.63 17.62 -2.66
CA ALA A 27 6.76 18.08 -1.27
C ALA A 27 5.41 18.04 -0.54
N PHE A 28 5.41 17.52 0.68
CA PHE A 28 4.25 17.47 1.56
C PHE A 28 4.66 17.50 3.03
N GLU A 29 3.71 17.82 3.91
CA GLU A 29 3.83 17.69 5.35
C GLU A 29 3.14 16.38 5.80
N ALA A 30 3.85 15.59 6.61
CA ALA A 30 3.28 14.38 7.21
C ALA A 30 2.57 14.75 8.52
N SER A 31 1.29 14.41 8.64
CA SER A 31 0.48 14.58 9.85
C SER A 31 0.09 13.21 10.39
N LEU A 32 0.70 12.82 11.52
CA LEU A 32 0.45 11.52 12.13
C LEU A 32 -0.99 11.43 12.68
N VAL A 33 -1.70 10.39 12.27
CA VAL A 33 -3.00 10.01 12.84
C VAL A 33 -2.81 8.84 13.80
N ASP A 34 -2.98 9.10 15.08
CA ASP A 34 -2.93 8.09 16.14
C ASP A 34 -4.35 7.75 16.60
N PHE A 35 -4.84 6.58 16.18
CA PHE A 35 -6.17 6.09 16.57
C PHE A 35 -6.25 5.62 18.04
N SER A 36 -5.12 5.44 18.71
CA SER A 36 -5.10 5.16 20.16
C SER A 36 -5.32 6.42 21.01
N ASN A 37 -5.12 7.60 20.42
CA ASN A 37 -5.38 8.89 21.04
C ASN A 37 -6.78 9.40 20.63
N PRO A 38 -7.75 9.50 21.56
CA PRO A 38 -9.13 9.90 21.24
C PRO A 38 -9.24 11.26 20.52
N GLY A 39 -8.39 12.23 20.90
CA GLY A 39 -8.37 13.56 20.25
C GLY A 39 -7.90 13.50 18.80
N SER A 40 -6.83 12.74 18.51
CA SER A 40 -6.34 12.52 17.15
C SER A 40 -7.38 11.78 16.30
N ALA A 41 -8.00 10.74 16.85
CA ALA A 41 -9.04 9.98 16.17
C ALA A 41 -10.26 10.85 15.84
N ALA A 42 -10.77 11.64 16.81
CA ALA A 42 -11.90 12.54 16.61
C ALA A 42 -11.63 13.59 15.52
N ALA A 43 -10.47 14.26 15.58
CA ALA A 43 -10.08 15.26 14.58
C ALA A 43 -9.94 14.64 13.17
N HIS A 44 -9.52 13.37 13.07
CA HIS A 44 -9.46 12.69 11.78
C HIS A 44 -10.86 12.33 11.26
N ILE A 45 -11.76 11.82 12.12
CA ILE A 45 -13.15 11.49 11.74
C ILE A 45 -13.93 12.75 11.32
N GLU A 46 -13.70 13.88 11.98
CA GLU A 46 -14.28 15.16 11.56
C GLU A 46 -13.85 15.53 10.12
N ARG A 47 -12.58 15.28 9.77
CA ARG A 47 -12.03 15.53 8.44
C ARG A 47 -12.54 14.54 7.39
N TRP A 48 -12.59 13.26 7.74
CA TRP A 48 -13.04 12.17 6.89
C TRP A 48 -13.84 11.13 7.70
N PRO A 49 -15.18 11.21 7.68
CA PRO A 49 -16.06 10.41 8.56
C PRO A 49 -15.94 8.89 8.41
N VAL A 50 -15.44 8.40 7.25
CA VAL A 50 -15.14 6.97 7.05
C VAL A 50 -14.02 6.49 7.98
N GLY A 51 -13.19 7.40 8.51
CA GLY A 51 -12.13 7.09 9.46
C GLY A 51 -10.94 6.31 8.89
N LYS A 52 -10.79 6.25 7.55
CA LYS A 52 -9.66 5.58 6.89
C LYS A 52 -8.54 6.57 6.59
N ILE A 53 -7.32 6.06 6.59
CA ILE A 53 -6.09 6.77 6.20
C ILE A 53 -5.44 6.06 5.00
N PRO A 54 -4.68 6.79 4.17
CA PRO A 54 -4.37 8.22 4.26
C PRO A 54 -5.48 9.12 3.75
N VAL A 55 -5.40 10.39 4.13
CA VAL A 55 -6.20 11.49 3.56
C VAL A 55 -5.26 12.64 3.22
N LEU A 56 -5.37 13.18 2.02
CA LEU A 56 -4.61 14.35 1.57
C LEU A 56 -5.44 15.62 1.78
N HIS A 57 -4.83 16.64 2.38
CA HIS A 57 -5.37 18.01 2.44
C HIS A 57 -4.51 18.93 1.58
N ASP A 58 -5.11 19.54 0.58
CA ASP A 58 -4.49 20.60 -0.23
C ASP A 58 -4.96 21.97 0.27
N SER A 59 -4.04 22.72 0.90
CA SER A 59 -4.35 24.07 1.45
C SER A 59 -4.62 25.11 0.37
N ARG A 60 -4.28 24.86 -0.90
CA ARG A 60 -4.53 25.77 -2.01
C ARG A 60 -6.02 26.05 -2.21
N ASP A 61 -6.82 25.00 -2.21
CA ASP A 61 -8.26 25.05 -2.43
C ASP A 61 -9.05 24.60 -1.19
N ASN A 62 -8.36 24.41 -0.06
CA ASN A 62 -8.89 23.80 1.18
C ASN A 62 -9.62 22.48 0.88
N ARG A 63 -9.01 21.66 0.02
CA ARG A 63 -9.63 20.44 -0.50
C ARG A 63 -9.14 19.22 0.28
N ILE A 64 -10.09 18.39 0.72
CA ILE A 64 -9.82 17.06 1.25
C ILE A 64 -9.97 16.06 0.11
N VAL A 65 -8.93 15.23 -0.08
CA VAL A 65 -8.90 14.14 -1.06
C VAL A 65 -8.68 12.84 -0.31
N ALA A 66 -9.62 11.93 -0.42
CA ALA A 66 -9.56 10.60 0.18
C ALA A 66 -9.49 9.52 -0.90
N GLU A 67 -9.27 8.27 -0.51
CA GLU A 67 -9.03 7.11 -1.36
C GLU A 67 -7.68 7.19 -2.09
N THR A 68 -6.83 6.20 -1.87
CA THR A 68 -5.42 6.23 -2.30
C THR A 68 -5.24 6.40 -3.80
N SER A 69 -6.05 5.70 -4.60
CA SER A 69 -6.02 5.82 -6.06
C SER A 69 -6.43 7.22 -6.50
N ILE A 70 -7.47 7.80 -5.86
CA ILE A 70 -7.94 9.17 -6.15
C ILE A 70 -6.90 10.21 -5.71
N ILE A 71 -6.21 9.99 -4.60
CA ILE A 71 -5.10 10.85 -4.18
C ILE A 71 -4.00 10.86 -5.25
N ILE A 72 -3.60 9.69 -5.77
CA ILE A 72 -2.56 9.59 -6.79
C ILE A 72 -3.01 10.25 -8.10
N GLU A 73 -4.26 10.04 -8.54
CA GLU A 73 -4.81 10.71 -9.72
C GLU A 73 -4.85 12.24 -9.52
N TYR A 74 -5.26 12.70 -8.34
CA TYR A 74 -5.25 14.13 -7.99
C TYR A 74 -3.84 14.72 -8.05
N LEU A 75 -2.85 14.01 -7.47
CA LEU A 75 -1.45 14.45 -7.51
C LEU A 75 -0.94 14.55 -8.96
N GLN A 76 -1.22 13.57 -9.80
CA GLN A 76 -0.80 13.62 -11.21
C GLN A 76 -1.43 14.77 -11.98
N GLN A 77 -2.69 15.13 -11.69
CA GLN A 77 -3.39 16.24 -12.36
C GLN A 77 -2.94 17.61 -11.89
N HIS A 78 -2.67 17.78 -10.61
CA HIS A 78 -2.45 19.09 -9.99
C HIS A 78 -0.99 19.35 -9.57
N TYR A 79 -0.19 18.29 -9.43
CA TYR A 79 1.20 18.32 -8.99
C TYR A 79 2.04 17.36 -9.85
N PRO A 80 2.05 17.53 -11.19
CA PRO A 80 2.73 16.60 -12.08
C PRO A 80 4.22 16.54 -11.75
N GLY A 81 4.71 15.31 -11.53
CA GLY A 81 6.11 15.02 -11.28
C GLY A 81 6.83 14.50 -12.52
N LYS A 82 8.00 13.90 -12.29
CA LYS A 82 8.85 13.36 -13.37
C LYS A 82 8.36 12.05 -13.97
N LEU A 83 7.54 11.28 -13.23
CA LEU A 83 7.04 9.97 -13.63
C LEU A 83 5.51 9.98 -13.69
N PRO A 84 4.89 9.85 -14.88
CA PRO A 84 3.45 9.66 -14.97
C PRO A 84 3.09 8.28 -14.43
N LEU A 85 2.45 8.23 -13.24
CA LEU A 85 2.02 6.99 -12.61
C LEU A 85 0.78 6.39 -13.29
N ILE A 86 0.05 7.20 -14.03
CA ILE A 86 -1.06 6.79 -14.90
C ILE A 86 -0.64 7.14 -16.31
N PRO A 87 -0.44 6.13 -17.19
CA PRO A 87 -0.01 6.34 -18.57
C PRO A 87 -0.99 7.19 -19.37
N ASN A 88 -0.53 7.83 -20.46
CA ASN A 88 -1.40 8.60 -21.36
C ASN A 88 -2.19 7.70 -22.33
N ASP A 89 -1.70 6.49 -22.61
CA ASP A 89 -2.40 5.52 -23.47
C ASP A 89 -3.67 5.01 -22.77
N PRO A 90 -4.85 5.11 -23.39
CA PRO A 90 -6.12 4.74 -22.77
C PRO A 90 -6.20 3.28 -22.34
N THR A 91 -5.57 2.35 -23.10
CA THR A 91 -5.56 0.92 -22.75
C THR A 91 -4.70 0.68 -21.52
N LEU A 92 -3.49 1.24 -21.51
CA LEU A 92 -2.60 1.14 -20.34
C LEU A 92 -3.17 1.84 -19.11
N GLN A 93 -3.98 2.90 -19.27
CA GLN A 93 -4.71 3.52 -18.17
C GLN A 93 -5.70 2.54 -17.51
N LEU A 94 -6.47 1.82 -18.33
CA LEU A 94 -7.42 0.83 -17.82
C LEU A 94 -6.69 -0.31 -17.13
N ASP A 95 -5.62 -0.82 -17.71
CA ASP A 95 -4.79 -1.86 -17.10
C ASP A 95 -4.17 -1.40 -15.78
N THR A 96 -3.68 -0.16 -15.73
CA THR A 96 -3.13 0.44 -14.51
C THR A 96 -4.19 0.52 -13.41
N ARG A 97 -5.41 0.98 -13.73
CA ARG A 97 -6.52 1.04 -12.77
C ARG A 97 -7.02 -0.34 -12.36
N LEU A 98 -7.05 -1.30 -13.29
CA LEU A 98 -7.40 -2.69 -13.00
C LEU A 98 -6.45 -3.29 -11.97
N TRP A 99 -5.14 -3.22 -12.23
CA TRP A 99 -4.14 -3.81 -11.34
C TRP A 99 -4.00 -3.04 -10.03
N ASP A 100 -4.19 -1.72 -10.02
CA ASP A 100 -4.32 -0.93 -8.80
C ASP A 100 -5.46 -1.44 -7.91
N ARG A 101 -6.66 -1.60 -8.49
CA ARG A 101 -7.82 -2.15 -7.76
C ARG A 101 -7.63 -3.62 -7.38
N PHE A 102 -6.93 -4.38 -8.22
CA PHE A 102 -6.61 -5.78 -7.94
C PHE A 102 -5.80 -5.93 -6.64
N PHE A 103 -4.72 -5.18 -6.49
CA PHE A 103 -3.91 -5.24 -5.27
C PHE A 103 -4.66 -4.74 -4.04
N ASP A 104 -5.48 -3.70 -4.18
CA ASP A 104 -6.30 -3.21 -3.09
C ASP A 104 -7.31 -4.27 -2.61
N LEU A 105 -8.03 -4.92 -3.54
CA LEU A 105 -9.18 -5.78 -3.22
C LEU A 105 -8.82 -7.26 -3.02
N TYR A 106 -7.90 -7.80 -3.84
CA TYR A 106 -7.63 -9.22 -3.85
C TYR A 106 -6.31 -9.61 -3.14
N VAL A 107 -5.50 -8.62 -2.75
CA VAL A 107 -4.29 -8.83 -1.95
C VAL A 107 -4.40 -8.12 -0.60
N SER A 108 -4.65 -6.79 -0.58
CA SER A 108 -4.68 -6.04 0.69
C SER A 108 -5.88 -6.40 1.56
N VAL A 109 -7.09 -6.55 1.00
CA VAL A 109 -8.29 -6.89 1.79
C VAL A 109 -8.16 -8.26 2.45
N PRO A 110 -7.83 -9.37 1.75
CA PRO A 110 -7.66 -10.66 2.42
C PRO A 110 -6.48 -10.66 3.40
N MET A 111 -5.36 -10.00 3.09
CA MET A 111 -4.26 -9.83 4.05
C MET A 111 -4.75 -9.13 5.34
N GLN A 112 -5.52 -8.03 5.23
CA GLN A 112 -6.07 -7.33 6.38
C GLN A 112 -7.08 -8.19 7.16
N LYS A 113 -7.85 -9.07 6.49
CA LYS A 113 -8.73 -10.04 7.14
C LYS A 113 -7.93 -10.99 8.04
N ILE A 114 -6.82 -11.54 7.57
CA ILE A 114 -5.93 -12.42 8.33
C ILE A 114 -5.32 -11.66 9.52
N VAL A 115 -4.77 -10.47 9.27
CA VAL A 115 -4.17 -9.62 10.33
C VAL A 115 -5.22 -9.21 11.36
N GLY A 116 -6.41 -8.80 10.90
CA GLY A 116 -7.51 -8.37 11.75
C GLY A 116 -8.02 -9.48 12.66
N ASP A 117 -8.07 -10.72 12.16
CA ASP A 117 -8.53 -11.85 12.95
C ASP A 117 -7.60 -12.14 14.14
N ARG A 118 -6.29 -11.98 13.96
CA ARG A 118 -5.30 -12.19 15.02
C ARG A 118 -5.44 -11.24 16.22
N ILE A 119 -6.04 -10.07 16.00
CA ILE A 119 -6.23 -9.04 17.05
C ILE A 119 -7.67 -8.92 17.53
N ARG A 120 -8.56 -9.85 17.13
CA ARG A 120 -9.94 -9.90 17.63
C ARG A 120 -9.98 -10.22 19.12
N PRO A 121 -11.06 -9.80 19.82
CA PRO A 121 -11.31 -10.26 21.17
C PRO A 121 -11.38 -11.79 21.25
N GLU A 122 -10.96 -12.34 22.39
CA GLU A 122 -11.02 -13.78 22.64
C GLU A 122 -12.44 -14.33 22.37
N GLY A 123 -12.52 -15.47 21.70
CA GLY A 123 -13.78 -16.13 21.35
C GLY A 123 -14.50 -15.53 20.10
N THR A 124 -13.94 -14.51 19.43
CA THR A 124 -14.55 -13.90 18.24
C THR A 124 -13.78 -14.16 16.95
N ALA A 125 -12.81 -15.10 16.97
CA ALA A 125 -12.06 -15.50 15.79
C ALA A 125 -12.97 -16.01 14.65
N ASP A 126 -12.56 -15.77 13.41
CA ASP A 126 -13.26 -16.19 12.19
C ASP A 126 -12.36 -17.10 11.34
N PRO A 127 -12.15 -18.37 11.76
CA PRO A 127 -11.26 -19.29 11.04
C PRO A 127 -11.75 -19.59 9.62
N HIS A 128 -13.06 -19.57 9.37
CA HIS A 128 -13.61 -19.76 8.03
C HIS A 128 -13.21 -18.61 7.10
N GLY A 129 -13.47 -17.36 7.51
CA GLY A 129 -13.10 -16.21 6.70
C GLY A 129 -11.59 -16.02 6.56
N VAL A 130 -10.77 -16.49 7.52
CA VAL A 130 -9.31 -16.54 7.38
C VAL A 130 -8.91 -17.57 6.32
N ALA A 131 -9.51 -18.77 6.30
CA ALA A 131 -9.26 -19.78 5.27
C ALA A 131 -9.63 -19.27 3.86
N GLU A 132 -10.78 -18.59 3.71
CA GLU A 132 -11.17 -17.94 2.45
C GLU A 132 -10.16 -16.86 2.02
N ALA A 133 -9.64 -16.08 2.97
CA ALA A 133 -8.65 -15.06 2.70
C ALA A 133 -7.33 -15.67 2.19
N HIS A 134 -6.86 -16.77 2.78
CA HIS A 134 -5.69 -17.50 2.29
C HIS A 134 -5.92 -18.04 0.86
N ALA A 135 -7.06 -18.67 0.59
CA ALA A 135 -7.39 -19.16 -0.76
C ALA A 135 -7.46 -18.01 -1.79
N THR A 136 -7.98 -16.85 -1.40
CA THR A 136 -7.99 -15.66 -2.26
C THR A 136 -6.59 -15.16 -2.57
N LEU A 137 -5.68 -15.16 -1.58
CA LEU A 137 -4.28 -14.78 -1.79
C LEU A 137 -3.56 -15.74 -2.74
N ASP A 138 -3.81 -17.05 -2.65
CA ASP A 138 -3.21 -18.02 -3.58
C ASP A 138 -3.61 -17.74 -5.02
N VAL A 139 -4.91 -17.53 -5.28
CA VAL A 139 -5.41 -17.16 -6.61
C VAL A 139 -4.79 -15.83 -7.08
N ALA A 140 -4.72 -14.83 -6.19
CA ALA A 140 -4.15 -13.55 -6.52
C ALA A 140 -2.65 -13.66 -6.86
N TYR A 141 -1.90 -14.45 -6.13
CA TYR A 141 -0.47 -14.69 -6.41
C TYR A 141 -0.26 -15.39 -7.77
N ASP A 142 -1.09 -16.38 -8.12
CA ASP A 142 -1.04 -17.04 -9.42
C ASP A 142 -1.33 -16.07 -10.57
N MET A 143 -2.29 -15.17 -10.39
CA MET A 143 -2.60 -14.13 -11.38
C MET A 143 -1.44 -13.13 -11.55
N VAL A 144 -0.81 -12.70 -10.45
CA VAL A 144 0.36 -11.81 -10.49
C VAL A 144 1.54 -12.52 -11.15
N GLU A 145 1.82 -13.78 -10.80
CA GLU A 145 2.86 -14.61 -11.42
C GLU A 145 2.70 -14.68 -12.95
N GLY A 146 1.47 -14.97 -13.42
CA GLY A 146 1.15 -15.03 -14.85
C GLY A 146 1.30 -13.70 -15.56
N GLN A 147 0.87 -12.61 -14.93
CA GLN A 147 0.93 -11.26 -15.53
C GLN A 147 2.36 -10.76 -15.74
N LEU A 148 3.27 -11.08 -14.84
CA LEU A 148 4.66 -10.62 -14.86
C LEU A 148 5.52 -11.19 -16.01
N HIS A 149 5.01 -12.15 -16.78
CA HIS A 149 5.66 -12.57 -18.02
C HIS A 149 5.71 -11.47 -19.09
N ASN A 150 4.89 -10.42 -18.97
CA ASN A 150 4.76 -9.34 -19.95
C ASN A 150 5.74 -8.18 -19.74
N GLY A 151 6.48 -8.16 -18.63
CA GLY A 151 7.44 -7.10 -18.34
C GLY A 151 7.91 -7.04 -16.90
N PRO A 152 8.79 -6.10 -16.58
CA PRO A 152 9.33 -5.96 -15.23
C PRO A 152 8.32 -5.39 -14.22
N TRP A 153 7.29 -4.68 -14.67
CA TRP A 153 6.26 -4.08 -13.84
C TRP A 153 4.90 -4.70 -14.16
N ILE A 154 3.96 -4.57 -13.25
CA ILE A 154 2.68 -5.28 -13.39
C ILE A 154 1.89 -4.89 -14.65
N THR A 155 2.06 -3.68 -15.14
CA THR A 155 1.45 -3.19 -16.39
C THR A 155 2.43 -3.11 -17.57
N GLY A 156 3.58 -3.80 -17.50
CA GLY A 156 4.55 -3.93 -18.59
C GLY A 156 5.89 -3.25 -18.31
N GLN A 157 6.29 -2.27 -19.13
CA GLN A 157 7.66 -1.75 -19.12
C GLN A 157 7.88 -0.59 -18.16
N THR A 158 6.84 0.09 -17.70
CA THR A 158 6.94 1.32 -16.91
C THR A 158 6.28 1.15 -15.54
N PHE A 159 6.97 1.61 -14.49
CA PHE A 159 6.42 1.69 -13.15
C PHE A 159 5.19 2.62 -13.13
N SER A 160 4.12 2.20 -12.45
CA SER A 160 2.82 2.87 -12.46
C SER A 160 2.17 2.93 -11.08
N MET A 161 0.98 3.52 -11.00
CA MET A 161 0.14 3.51 -9.80
C MET A 161 -0.15 2.09 -9.32
N ALA A 162 -0.29 1.13 -10.23
CA ALA A 162 -0.51 -0.27 -9.87
C ALA A 162 0.67 -0.87 -9.08
N ASP A 163 1.90 -0.47 -9.41
CA ASP A 163 3.09 -0.91 -8.68
C ASP A 163 3.21 -0.21 -7.31
N CYS A 164 2.72 1.04 -7.20
CA CYS A 164 2.57 1.71 -5.90
C CYS A 164 1.63 0.94 -4.97
N SER A 165 0.57 0.32 -5.52
CA SER A 165 -0.36 -0.54 -4.78
C SER A 165 0.22 -1.91 -4.48
N ALA A 166 0.94 -2.48 -5.45
CA ALA A 166 1.53 -3.81 -5.36
C ALA A 166 2.48 -3.95 -4.18
N LEU A 167 3.37 -2.95 -3.97
CA LEU A 167 4.35 -3.07 -2.91
C LEU A 167 3.73 -3.30 -1.53
N PRO A 168 2.93 -2.37 -0.96
CA PRO A 168 2.42 -2.57 0.39
C PRO A 168 1.50 -3.79 0.49
N ALA A 169 0.75 -4.10 -0.57
CA ALA A 169 -0.09 -5.28 -0.63
C ALA A 169 0.75 -6.56 -0.50
N LEU A 170 1.73 -6.76 -1.37
CA LEU A 170 2.58 -7.94 -1.38
C LEU A 170 3.52 -7.99 -0.16
N PHE A 171 4.08 -6.84 0.26
CA PHE A 171 4.96 -6.78 1.42
C PHE A 171 4.31 -7.39 2.66
N PHE A 172 3.12 -6.94 3.03
CA PHE A 172 2.42 -7.47 4.20
C PHE A 172 1.78 -8.83 3.95
N ALA A 173 1.25 -9.09 2.74
CA ALA A 173 0.63 -10.36 2.43
C ALA A 173 1.63 -11.51 2.45
N THR A 174 2.83 -11.35 1.91
CA THR A 174 3.85 -12.42 1.90
C THR A 174 4.41 -12.73 3.29
N ILE A 175 4.26 -11.82 4.27
CA ILE A 175 4.61 -12.10 5.67
C ILE A 175 3.55 -12.98 6.33
N VAL A 176 2.27 -12.74 6.07
CA VAL A 176 1.17 -13.49 6.71
C VAL A 176 0.77 -14.75 5.95
N HIS A 177 1.10 -14.80 4.65
CA HIS A 177 0.84 -15.91 3.73
C HIS A 177 1.97 -15.98 2.68
N PRO A 178 3.08 -16.69 2.96
CA PRO A 178 4.18 -16.82 2.00
C PRO A 178 3.74 -17.48 0.69
N PRO A 179 4.17 -16.97 -0.49
CA PRO A 179 3.66 -17.43 -1.79
C PRO A 179 4.16 -18.82 -2.24
N GLY A 180 5.09 -19.44 -1.52
CA GLY A 180 5.75 -20.69 -1.95
C GLY A 180 6.85 -20.46 -3.01
N ASP A 181 7.55 -21.54 -3.39
CA ASP A 181 8.69 -21.49 -4.33
C ASP A 181 8.25 -21.61 -5.80
N ASP A 182 7.00 -21.88 -6.05
CA ASP A 182 6.40 -22.08 -7.38
C ASP A 182 6.00 -20.80 -8.09
N ARG A 183 6.27 -19.62 -7.47
CA ARG A 183 5.96 -18.29 -8.00
C ARG A 183 7.21 -17.38 -8.10
N PRO A 184 8.19 -17.75 -8.96
CA PRO A 184 9.47 -17.03 -9.05
C PRO A 184 9.36 -15.62 -9.60
N GLN A 185 8.40 -15.33 -10.51
CA GLN A 185 8.21 -13.99 -11.05
C GLN A 185 7.67 -13.03 -9.98
N LEU A 186 6.73 -13.47 -9.16
CA LEU A 186 6.21 -12.71 -8.04
C LEU A 186 7.33 -12.39 -7.03
N GLY A 187 8.16 -13.37 -6.69
CA GLY A 187 9.33 -13.16 -5.83
C GLY A 187 10.30 -12.12 -6.42
N ALA A 188 10.67 -12.28 -7.70
CA ALA A 188 11.56 -11.34 -8.40
C ALA A 188 10.94 -9.93 -8.52
N TYR A 189 9.63 -9.84 -8.70
CA TYR A 189 8.92 -8.57 -8.73
C TYR A 189 8.93 -7.86 -7.38
N LEU A 190 8.66 -8.59 -6.29
CA LEU A 190 8.73 -8.03 -4.94
C LEU A 190 10.14 -7.50 -4.64
N GLU A 191 11.21 -8.25 -4.98
CA GLU A 191 12.58 -7.76 -4.82
C GLU A 191 12.86 -6.51 -5.65
N ARG A 192 12.33 -6.41 -6.86
CA ARG A 192 12.46 -5.22 -7.71
C ARG A 192 11.73 -4.02 -7.14
N LEU A 193 10.54 -4.21 -6.56
CA LEU A 193 9.82 -3.17 -5.83
C LEU A 193 10.61 -2.70 -4.60
N LEU A 194 11.13 -3.64 -3.81
CA LEU A 194 11.92 -3.36 -2.61
C LEU A 194 13.22 -2.61 -2.90
N ALA A 195 13.81 -2.80 -4.09
CA ALA A 195 15.01 -2.11 -4.52
C ALA A 195 14.79 -0.63 -4.89
N ARG A 196 13.55 -0.16 -5.02
CA ARG A 196 13.29 1.25 -5.38
C ARG A 196 13.61 2.19 -4.23
N PRO A 197 14.28 3.33 -4.48
CA PRO A 197 14.63 4.30 -3.42
C PRO A 197 13.40 4.84 -2.66
N SER A 198 12.28 5.08 -3.36
CA SER A 198 11.00 5.51 -2.76
C SER A 198 10.48 4.50 -1.75
N VAL A 199 10.54 3.22 -2.11
CA VAL A 199 10.10 2.10 -1.28
C VAL A 199 11.01 1.92 -0.06
N GLN A 200 12.31 1.94 -0.26
CA GLN A 200 13.28 1.85 0.84
C GLN A 200 13.09 2.99 1.85
N ARG A 201 12.76 4.19 1.36
CA ARG A 201 12.43 5.33 2.23
C ARG A 201 11.16 5.06 3.04
N VAL A 202 10.09 4.61 2.40
CA VAL A 202 8.82 4.27 3.08
C VAL A 202 9.03 3.21 4.14
N LEU A 203 9.78 2.15 3.84
CA LEU A 203 10.05 1.07 4.80
C LEU A 203 10.93 1.52 5.97
N ARG A 204 11.94 2.38 5.73
CA ARG A 204 12.73 2.98 6.82
C ARG A 204 11.87 3.85 7.74
N GLU A 205 10.96 4.65 7.18
CA GLU A 205 10.03 5.47 7.96
C GLU A 205 9.01 4.62 8.74
N ALA A 206 8.63 3.45 8.22
CA ALA A 206 7.72 2.50 8.86
C ALA A 206 8.39 1.62 9.93
N GLN A 207 9.68 1.33 9.80
CA GLN A 207 10.43 0.39 10.64
C GLN A 207 10.27 0.59 12.15
N PRO A 208 10.31 1.81 12.72
CA PRO A 208 10.08 2.02 14.15
C PRO A 208 8.71 1.54 14.64
N TYR A 209 7.74 1.42 13.73
CA TYR A 209 6.36 1.02 14.00
C TYR A 209 6.11 -0.48 13.77
N PHE A 210 7.04 -1.23 13.16
CA PHE A 210 6.88 -2.67 12.94
C PHE A 210 6.69 -3.47 14.23
N LYS A 211 7.13 -2.93 15.37
CA LYS A 211 6.85 -3.53 16.69
C LYS A 211 5.36 -3.67 17.01
N PHE A 212 4.50 -2.90 16.34
CA PHE A 212 3.03 -2.95 16.50
C PHE A 212 2.35 -3.85 15.45
N PHE A 213 3.11 -4.40 14.50
CA PHE A 213 2.52 -5.31 13.50
C PHE A 213 2.20 -6.66 14.14
N PRO A 214 0.95 -7.16 14.07
CA PRO A 214 0.55 -8.39 14.75
C PRO A 214 1.32 -9.64 14.33
N TYR A 215 1.90 -9.64 13.12
CA TYR A 215 2.76 -10.70 12.59
C TYR A 215 4.24 -10.34 12.60
N ARG A 216 4.69 -9.48 13.50
CA ARG A 216 6.09 -9.08 13.61
C ARG A 216 7.06 -10.27 13.70
N ASP A 217 6.66 -11.32 14.42
CA ASP A 217 7.51 -12.50 14.62
C ASP A 217 7.71 -13.33 13.34
N ALA A 218 6.80 -13.20 12.37
CA ALA A 218 6.93 -13.80 11.04
C ALA A 218 7.67 -12.88 10.04
N MET A 219 7.98 -11.64 10.43
CA MET A 219 8.64 -10.68 9.55
C MET A 219 10.11 -11.08 9.34
N PRO A 220 10.59 -11.19 8.08
CA PRO A 220 11.99 -11.45 7.79
C PRO A 220 12.95 -10.47 8.47
N ALA A 221 14.05 -10.96 9.02
CA ALA A 221 15.03 -10.15 9.77
C ALA A 221 15.54 -8.94 8.97
N ARG A 222 15.68 -9.07 7.65
CA ARG A 222 16.10 -8.00 6.73
C ARG A 222 15.19 -6.77 6.75
N TYR A 223 13.94 -6.87 7.23
CA TYR A 223 13.02 -5.73 7.35
C TYR A 223 13.03 -5.12 8.75
N LEU A 224 13.58 -5.83 9.74
CA LEU A 224 13.67 -5.36 11.12
C LEU A 224 14.90 -4.49 11.36
N ASP A 225 15.93 -4.59 10.49
CA ASP A 225 17.11 -3.75 10.51
C ASP A 225 17.36 -3.15 9.13
N LEU A 226 16.87 -1.92 8.93
CA LEU A 226 17.00 -1.14 7.69
C LEU A 226 18.05 -0.01 7.83
N SER A 227 18.98 -0.13 8.79
CA SER A 227 19.99 0.87 9.12
C SER A 227 21.21 0.86 8.17
N ALA A 228 21.18 0.09 7.09
CA ALA A 228 22.25 0.01 6.10
C ALA A 228 22.00 0.91 4.87
#